data_d1c640ce74249633114643874e293c65
#
_entry.id   d1c640ce74249633114643874e293c65
#
_cell.length_a   1.000
_cell.length_b   1.000
_cell.length_c   1.000
_cell.angle_alpha   90.00
_cell.angle_beta   90.00
_cell.angle_gamma   90.00
#
_symmetry.space_group_name_H-M   'P 1'
#
loop_
_entity.id
_entity.type
_entity.pdbx_description
1 polymer ?
#
loop_
_entity_poly.entity_id
_entity_poly.type
_entity_poly.pdbx_seq_one_letter_code
_entity_poly.pdbx_strand_id
1 'polypeptide(L)'
;MISIGPNLMLELFQYDQPTNRNEQPPRNCDFGGHHIAFKVHDLEAAKSYLADHGCKVMEGPIVLDQGPCATTRVNYVLDPFGNQLELVEYTTRAFEASAPVKIYRP
;
A
#
# COMPACT_ATOMS: atom_id res chain seq x y z
N MET A 1 -2.05 -5.83 -17.21
CA MET A 1 -1.15 -4.67 -16.99
C MET A 1 -2.00 -3.46 -16.64
N ILE A 2 -1.66 -2.76 -15.57
CA ILE A 2 -2.40 -1.59 -15.08
C ILE A 2 -1.45 -0.40 -15.03
N SER A 3 -1.79 0.70 -15.70
CA SER A 3 -1.04 1.95 -15.58
C SER A 3 -1.46 2.68 -14.29
N ILE A 4 -0.49 3.02 -13.46
CA ILE A 4 -0.71 3.76 -12.19
C ILE A 4 0.00 5.12 -12.18
N GLY A 5 0.39 5.59 -13.33
CA GLY A 5 1.03 6.87 -13.54
C GLY A 5 1.79 6.91 -14.86
N PRO A 6 2.35 8.05 -15.24
CA PRO A 6 3.02 8.18 -16.53
C PRO A 6 4.28 7.31 -16.66
N ASN A 7 4.90 6.92 -15.54
CA ASN A 7 6.16 6.16 -15.52
C ASN A 7 6.07 4.87 -14.71
N LEU A 8 4.88 4.44 -14.33
CA LEU A 8 4.71 3.26 -13.49
C LEU A 8 3.56 2.39 -13.97
N MET A 9 3.86 1.12 -14.18
CA MET A 9 2.88 0.10 -14.52
C MET A 9 3.00 -1.07 -13.55
N LEU A 10 1.86 -1.68 -13.22
CA LEU A 10 1.79 -2.96 -12.53
C LEU A 10 1.49 -4.06 -13.54
N GLU A 11 2.33 -5.09 -13.56
CA GLU A 11 2.02 -6.33 -14.23
C GLU A 11 1.43 -7.32 -13.23
N LEU A 12 0.24 -7.79 -13.52
CA LEU A 12 -0.44 -8.80 -12.71
C LEU A 12 -0.39 -10.13 -13.45
N PHE A 13 0.08 -11.16 -12.75
CA PHE A 13 0.15 -12.53 -13.25
C PHE A 13 -0.72 -13.44 -12.40
N GLN A 14 -1.50 -14.25 -13.07
CA GLN A 14 -2.20 -15.37 -12.45
C GLN A 14 -1.54 -16.66 -12.93
N TYR A 15 -1.15 -17.52 -11.98
CA TYR A 15 -0.48 -18.78 -12.28
C TYR A 15 -1.42 -19.95 -12.01
N ASP A 16 -1.63 -20.79 -13.00
CA ASP A 16 -2.36 -22.05 -12.84
C ASP A 16 -1.46 -23.16 -12.27
N GLN A 17 -0.14 -23.05 -12.50
CA GLN A 17 0.88 -23.96 -12.01
C GLN A 17 2.10 -23.17 -11.45
N PRO A 18 2.82 -23.69 -10.45
CA PRO A 18 2.57 -24.96 -9.74
C PRO A 18 1.42 -24.84 -8.73
N THR A 19 0.81 -25.97 -8.42
CA THR A 19 -0.28 -26.05 -7.41
C THR A 19 0.23 -26.08 -5.97
N ASN A 20 1.48 -26.49 -5.75
CA ASN A 20 2.13 -26.57 -4.45
C ASN A 20 2.79 -25.25 -3.99
N ARG A 21 2.15 -24.12 -4.30
CA ARG A 21 2.63 -22.79 -3.92
C ARG A 21 2.33 -22.46 -2.47
N ASN A 22 3.07 -21.50 -1.90
CA ASN A 22 2.77 -20.99 -0.58
C ASN A 22 1.47 -20.17 -0.63
N GLU A 23 0.51 -20.52 0.22
CA GLU A 23 -0.79 -19.84 0.32
C GLU A 23 -0.82 -18.77 1.42
N GLN A 24 0.22 -18.73 2.27
CA GLN A 24 0.31 -17.71 3.31
C GLN A 24 1.03 -16.48 2.79
N PRO A 25 0.41 -15.28 2.86
CA PRO A 25 1.10 -14.05 2.51
C PRO A 25 2.29 -13.82 3.44
N PRO A 26 3.46 -13.42 2.91
CA PRO A 26 4.61 -13.11 3.74
C PRO A 26 4.31 -11.89 4.62
N ARG A 27 4.84 -11.89 5.85
CA ARG A 27 4.80 -10.72 6.72
C ARG A 27 5.86 -9.71 6.26
N ASN A 28 5.74 -8.45 6.64
CA ASN A 28 6.72 -7.41 6.30
C ASN A 28 8.15 -7.74 6.74
N CYS A 29 8.31 -8.55 7.79
CA CYS A 29 9.61 -8.97 8.31
C CYS A 29 10.18 -10.25 7.65
N ASP A 30 9.42 -10.92 6.81
CA ASP A 30 9.86 -12.13 6.14
C ASP A 30 10.64 -11.79 4.86
N PHE A 31 11.52 -12.70 4.44
CA PHE A 31 12.16 -12.58 3.13
C PHE A 31 11.08 -12.57 2.02
N GLY A 32 11.13 -11.55 1.15
CA GLY A 32 10.09 -11.31 0.16
C GLY A 32 8.84 -10.60 0.71
N GLY A 33 8.82 -10.27 2.00
CA GLY A 33 7.80 -9.44 2.60
C GLY A 33 7.94 -7.99 2.15
N HIS A 34 7.14 -7.58 1.20
CA HIS A 34 7.06 -6.21 0.69
C HIS A 34 5.61 -5.84 0.42
N HIS A 35 5.36 -4.57 0.25
CA HIS A 35 4.03 -4.05 -0.06
C HIS A 35 4.13 -2.88 -1.02
N ILE A 36 2.99 -2.54 -1.63
CA ILE A 36 2.85 -1.36 -2.46
C ILE A 36 2.03 -0.34 -1.69
N ALA A 37 2.54 0.89 -1.58
CA ALA A 37 1.85 1.98 -0.92
C ALA A 37 1.08 2.84 -1.94
N PHE A 38 -0.19 3.09 -1.65
CA PHE A 38 -1.06 3.97 -2.42
C PHE A 38 -1.42 5.21 -1.61
N LYS A 39 -1.10 6.37 -2.16
CA LYS A 39 -1.56 7.63 -1.59
C LYS A 39 -3.06 7.77 -1.80
N VAL A 40 -3.79 8.06 -0.72
CA VAL A 40 -5.23 8.29 -0.75
C VAL A 40 -5.55 9.67 -0.15
N HIS A 41 -6.68 10.24 -0.56
CA HIS A 41 -7.15 11.53 -0.03
C HIS A 41 -7.98 11.37 1.25
N ASP A 42 -8.68 10.24 1.37
CA ASP A 42 -9.53 9.89 2.50
C ASP A 42 -9.30 8.42 2.84
N LEU A 43 -8.60 8.20 3.94
CA LEU A 43 -8.21 6.86 4.38
C LEU A 43 -9.42 6.00 4.75
N GLU A 44 -10.41 6.57 5.41
CA GLU A 44 -11.59 5.81 5.87
C GLU A 44 -12.49 5.42 4.67
N ALA A 45 -12.67 6.32 3.72
CA ALA A 45 -13.38 6.01 2.49
C ALA A 45 -12.66 4.93 1.67
N ALA A 46 -11.35 4.99 1.57
CA ALA A 46 -10.54 3.99 0.87
C ALA A 46 -10.61 2.61 1.56
N LYS A 47 -10.54 2.56 2.89
CA LYS A 47 -10.70 1.33 3.68
C LYS A 47 -12.07 0.69 3.43
N SER A 48 -13.13 1.50 3.50
CA SER A 48 -14.51 1.05 3.27
C SER A 48 -14.67 0.47 1.87
N TYR A 49 -14.21 1.20 0.87
CA TYR A 49 -14.26 0.77 -0.53
C TYR A 49 -13.57 -0.58 -0.73
N LEU A 50 -12.36 -0.74 -0.20
CA LEU A 50 -11.61 -2.00 -0.35
C LEU A 50 -12.26 -3.16 0.42
N ALA A 51 -12.81 -2.91 1.61
CA ALA A 51 -13.55 -3.93 2.35
C ALA A 51 -14.77 -4.42 1.57
N ASP A 52 -15.53 -3.53 0.94
CA ASP A 52 -16.69 -3.86 0.10
C ASP A 52 -16.30 -4.67 -1.15
N HIS A 53 -15.03 -4.61 -1.56
CA HIS A 53 -14.47 -5.36 -2.69
C HIS A 53 -13.67 -6.60 -2.26
N GLY A 54 -13.89 -7.11 -1.06
CA GLY A 54 -13.34 -8.39 -0.60
C GLY A 54 -11.91 -8.32 -0.07
N CYS A 55 -11.39 -7.11 0.15
CA CYS A 55 -10.09 -6.94 0.79
C CYS A 55 -10.21 -7.07 2.31
N LYS A 56 -9.20 -7.60 2.96
CA LYS A 56 -9.10 -7.63 4.42
C LYS A 56 -8.38 -6.39 4.92
N VAL A 57 -9.13 -5.45 5.45
CA VAL A 57 -8.56 -4.27 6.12
C VAL A 57 -7.99 -4.70 7.48
N MET A 58 -6.73 -4.42 7.71
CA MET A 58 -6.05 -4.76 8.96
C MET A 58 -6.33 -3.70 10.03
N GLU A 59 -5.99 -4.02 11.28
CA GLU A 59 -6.14 -3.10 12.41
C GLU A 59 -5.39 -1.79 12.16
N GLY A 60 -5.98 -0.68 12.52
CA GLY A 60 -5.41 0.66 12.31
C GLY A 60 -6.48 1.75 12.34
N PRO A 61 -6.16 2.99 11.96
CA PRO A 61 -4.91 3.41 11.32
C PRO A 61 -3.73 3.54 12.27
N ILE A 62 -2.53 3.39 11.74
CA ILE A 62 -1.29 3.79 12.40
C ILE A 62 -1.05 5.26 12.07
N VAL A 63 -0.80 6.08 13.09
CA VAL A 63 -0.43 7.49 12.93
C VAL A 63 1.05 7.64 13.20
N LEU A 64 1.78 8.14 12.22
CA LEU A 64 3.20 8.45 12.38
C LEU A 64 3.32 9.80 13.09
N ASP A 65 3.90 9.82 14.27
CA ASP A 65 3.98 11.00 15.14
C ASP A 65 5.35 11.70 15.10
N GLN A 66 6.34 11.08 14.46
CA GLN A 66 7.72 11.57 14.42
C GLN A 66 8.33 11.47 13.02
N GLY A 67 9.40 12.26 12.82
CA GLY A 67 10.19 12.24 11.60
C GLY A 67 9.54 12.95 10.41
N PRO A 68 10.09 12.76 9.22
CA PRO A 68 9.64 13.48 8.01
C PRO A 68 8.22 13.07 7.56
N CYS A 69 7.71 11.95 8.05
CA CYS A 69 6.37 11.45 7.76
C CYS A 69 5.37 11.74 8.90
N ALA A 70 5.73 12.59 9.87
CA ALA A 70 4.84 12.93 10.97
C ALA A 70 3.47 13.42 10.46
N THR A 71 2.40 13.04 11.17
CA THR A 71 0.99 13.28 10.81
C THR A 71 0.45 12.44 9.64
N THR A 72 1.27 11.57 9.06
CA THR A 72 0.81 10.61 8.05
C THR A 72 0.01 9.49 8.72
N ARG A 73 -1.12 9.18 8.16
CA ARG A 73 -1.96 8.05 8.58
C ARG A 73 -1.79 6.92 7.59
N VAL A 74 -1.52 5.72 8.09
CA VAL A 74 -1.35 4.53 7.24
C VAL A 74 -2.22 3.38 7.71
N ASN A 75 -2.67 2.55 6.77
CA ASN A 75 -3.37 1.31 7.08
C ASN A 75 -2.96 0.23 6.07
N TYR A 76 -2.67 -0.96 6.58
CA TYR A 76 -2.41 -2.12 5.75
C TYR A 76 -3.70 -2.84 5.37
N VAL A 77 -3.70 -3.37 4.16
CA VAL A 77 -4.82 -4.11 3.58
C VAL A 77 -4.27 -5.31 2.83
N LEU A 78 -4.90 -6.46 2.97
CA LEU A 78 -4.65 -7.61 2.10
C LEU A 78 -5.71 -7.63 1.00
N ASP A 79 -5.28 -7.73 -0.25
CA ASP A 79 -6.19 -7.95 -1.36
C ASP A 79 -6.76 -9.39 -1.32
N PRO A 80 -7.77 -9.74 -2.14
CA PRO A 80 -8.36 -11.07 -2.14
C PRO A 80 -7.38 -12.21 -2.48
N PHE A 81 -6.21 -11.88 -3.01
CA PHE A 81 -5.17 -12.84 -3.38
C PHE A 81 -4.03 -12.93 -2.35
N GLY A 82 -4.09 -12.13 -1.28
CA GLY A 82 -3.10 -12.09 -0.22
C GLY A 82 -1.94 -11.11 -0.46
N ASN A 83 -2.00 -10.27 -1.50
CA ASN A 83 -1.00 -9.22 -1.66
C ASN A 83 -1.20 -8.14 -0.60
N GLN A 84 -0.10 -7.70 0.01
CA GLN A 84 -0.15 -6.64 1.00
C GLN A 84 -0.07 -5.28 0.32
N LEU A 85 -1.02 -4.42 0.66
CA LEU A 85 -1.12 -3.04 0.23
C LEU A 85 -1.04 -2.12 1.44
N GLU A 86 -0.52 -0.93 1.26
CA GLU A 86 -0.53 0.13 2.25
C GLU A 86 -1.33 1.32 1.71
N LEU A 87 -2.27 1.81 2.48
CA LEU A 87 -2.97 3.05 2.21
C LEU A 87 -2.31 4.17 3.00
N VAL A 88 -1.93 5.25 2.34
CA VAL A 88 -1.20 6.37 2.95
C VAL A 88 -1.94 7.67 2.73
N GLU A 89 -2.39 8.30 3.82
CA GLU A 89 -3.00 9.62 3.82
C GLU A 89 -2.01 10.62 4.42
N TYR A 90 -1.53 11.54 3.60
CA TYR A 90 -0.67 12.63 4.06
C TYR A 90 -1.52 13.84 4.46
N THR A 91 -1.41 14.25 5.71
CA THR A 91 -2.07 15.47 6.20
C THR A 91 -1.23 16.73 5.92
N THR A 92 0.07 16.55 5.68
CA THR A 92 0.99 17.64 5.33
C THR A 92 1.93 17.22 4.20
N ARG A 93 2.53 18.21 3.50
CA ARG A 93 3.58 17.97 2.51
C ARG A 93 4.99 17.97 3.13
N ALA A 94 5.11 17.80 4.44
CA ALA A 94 6.39 17.87 5.14
C ALA A 94 7.39 16.85 4.61
N PHE A 95 6.95 15.63 4.29
CA PHE A 95 7.79 14.60 3.68
C PHE A 95 8.38 15.06 2.34
N GLU A 96 7.56 15.63 1.47
CA GLU A 96 7.97 16.10 0.14
C GLU A 96 8.95 17.29 0.26
N ALA A 97 8.74 18.16 1.24
CA ALA A 97 9.60 19.32 1.48
C ALA A 97 10.98 18.92 2.04
N SER A 98 11.06 17.83 2.81
CA SER A 98 12.29 17.36 3.45
C SER A 98 13.04 16.30 2.63
N ALA A 99 12.47 15.79 1.54
CA ALA A 99 13.07 14.74 0.74
C ALA A 99 14.36 15.23 0.06
N PRO A 100 15.49 14.51 0.21
CA PRO A 100 16.76 14.88 -0.41
C PRO A 100 16.79 14.69 -1.93
N VAL A 101 15.79 14.01 -2.48
CA VAL A 101 15.63 13.77 -3.92
C VAL A 101 14.29 14.31 -4.40
N LYS A 102 14.25 14.76 -5.64
CA LYS A 102 12.99 15.17 -6.27
C LYS A 102 12.00 14.01 -6.29
N ILE A 103 10.89 14.16 -5.60
CA ILE A 103 9.76 13.26 -5.72
C ILE A 103 9.01 13.62 -7.00
N TYR A 104 8.90 12.66 -7.90
CA TYR A 104 8.13 12.85 -9.13
C TYR A 104 6.66 13.04 -8.76
N ARG A 105 6.08 14.13 -9.29
CA ARG A 105 4.63 14.38 -9.21
C ARG A 105 4.06 14.28 -10.61
N PRO A 106 3.10 13.40 -10.83
CA PRO A 106 2.39 13.36 -12.10
C PRO A 106 1.59 14.64 -12.34
#